data_984aa5162edfb0264cc472632d2f16cb
#
_entry.id   984aa5162edfb0264cc472632d2f16cb
#
_cell.length_a   1.000
_cell.length_b   1.000
_cell.length_c   1.000
_cell.angle_alpha   90.00
_cell.angle_beta   90.00
_cell.angle_gamma   90.00
#
_symmetry.space_group_name_H-M   'P 1'
#
loop_
_entity.id
_entity.type
_entity.pdbx_description
1 polymer ?
#
loop_
_entity_poly.entity_id
_entity_poly.type
_entity_poly.pdbx_seq_one_letter_code
_entity_poly.pdbx_strand_id
1 'polypeptide(L)'
;VLRGPPGTGKTTTVRRIFREVREETQRIVPAYLNCRHDRTALAVFGCIFEQVFGHAPPSRHLDGIKRGIAARLRDRDAALVVCLDDANELIPAGTYNTLLYQILRLYEKWDVRKPGVVAVASDLSLNLYAEADESVRSVFHPTEINFPPYTKAEIRGILADRVRQGLYPGVVSTSLLDRISGIAAGEQDIRVGIDLVRLAVLRAEGGGRRRVAPA
;
A
#
# COMPACT_ATOMS: atom_id res chain seq x y z
N VAL A 1 -0.75 -9.75 -7.46
CA VAL A 1 0.26 -8.69 -7.55
C VAL A 1 -0.37 -7.44 -8.16
N LEU A 2 -0.16 -6.27 -7.55
CA LEU A 2 -0.57 -4.97 -8.10
C LEU A 2 0.65 -4.32 -8.74
N ARG A 3 0.60 -4.05 -10.04
CA ARG A 3 1.69 -3.44 -10.82
C ARG A 3 1.25 -2.11 -11.43
N GLY A 4 2.16 -1.18 -11.53
CA GLY A 4 1.92 0.12 -12.19
C GLY A 4 2.93 1.16 -11.76
N PRO A 5 3.07 2.27 -12.50
CA PRO A 5 4.00 3.34 -12.14
C PRO A 5 3.69 3.94 -10.76
N PRO A 6 4.62 4.68 -10.16
CA PRO A 6 4.35 5.47 -8.97
C PRO A 6 3.16 6.41 -9.18
N GLY A 7 2.42 6.74 -8.09
CA GLY A 7 1.31 7.70 -8.17
C GLY A 7 0.00 7.18 -8.77
N THR A 8 -0.12 5.89 -9.12
CA THR A 8 -1.36 5.31 -9.71
C THR A 8 -2.37 4.77 -8.69
N GLY A 9 -2.18 5.03 -7.40
CA GLY A 9 -3.16 4.71 -6.36
C GLY A 9 -3.08 3.30 -5.77
N LYS A 10 -2.13 2.44 -6.15
CA LYS A 10 -1.98 1.05 -5.67
C LYS A 10 -2.07 0.94 -4.14
N THR A 11 -1.18 1.62 -3.43
CA THR A 11 -1.14 1.67 -1.96
C THR A 11 -2.45 2.17 -1.35
N THR A 12 -3.01 3.24 -1.93
CA THR A 12 -4.27 3.84 -1.47
C THR A 12 -5.43 2.85 -1.59
N THR A 13 -5.49 2.12 -2.70
CA THR A 13 -6.52 1.10 -2.96
C THR A 13 -6.42 -0.04 -1.94
N VAL A 14 -5.20 -0.58 -1.70
CA VAL A 14 -5.02 -1.65 -0.70
C VAL A 14 -5.42 -1.19 0.69
N ARG A 15 -4.97 0.00 1.11
CA ARG A 15 -5.30 0.54 2.43
C ARG A 15 -6.80 0.75 2.61
N ARG A 16 -7.49 1.18 1.56
CA ARG A 16 -8.94 1.33 1.57
C ARG A 16 -9.64 -0.02 1.72
N ILE A 17 -9.28 -1.01 0.88
CA ILE A 17 -9.81 -2.37 0.95
C ILE A 17 -9.57 -2.98 2.34
N PHE A 18 -8.36 -2.84 2.88
CA PHE A 18 -8.02 -3.39 4.20
C PHE A 18 -8.82 -2.74 5.34
N ARG A 19 -9.18 -1.46 5.22
CA ARG A 19 -10.07 -0.80 6.17
C ARG A 19 -11.48 -1.36 6.05
N GLU A 20 -12.03 -1.42 4.85
CA GLU A 20 -13.36 -1.98 4.59
C GLU A 20 -13.46 -3.45 5.07
N VAL A 21 -12.45 -4.27 4.81
CA VAL A 21 -12.39 -5.65 5.30
C VAL A 21 -12.43 -5.73 6.83
N ARG A 22 -11.73 -4.83 7.54
CA ARG A 22 -11.76 -4.81 9.02
C ARG A 22 -13.12 -4.42 9.57
N GLU A 23 -13.87 -3.58 8.86
CA GLU A 23 -15.23 -3.16 9.22
C GLU A 23 -16.26 -4.28 8.98
N GLU A 24 -16.08 -5.06 7.91
CA GLU A 24 -17.05 -6.06 7.45
C GLU A 24 -16.86 -7.45 8.10
N THR A 25 -15.64 -7.84 8.47
CA THR A 25 -15.39 -9.20 8.94
C THR A 25 -14.24 -9.32 9.94
N GLN A 26 -14.41 -10.23 10.91
CA GLN A 26 -13.35 -10.66 11.84
C GLN A 26 -12.57 -11.89 11.32
N ARG A 27 -13.06 -12.54 10.24
CA ARG A 27 -12.45 -13.76 9.69
C ARG A 27 -11.29 -13.51 8.74
N ILE A 28 -11.02 -12.26 8.42
CA ILE A 28 -9.85 -11.84 7.65
C ILE A 28 -9.09 -10.82 8.49
N VAL A 29 -7.82 -11.09 8.72
CA VAL A 29 -6.90 -10.20 9.43
C VAL A 29 -5.93 -9.59 8.42
N PRO A 30 -6.19 -8.36 7.96
CA PRO A 30 -5.31 -7.68 7.02
C PRO A 30 -4.13 -7.03 7.76
N ALA A 31 -2.91 -7.23 7.25
CA ALA A 31 -1.69 -6.60 7.73
C ALA A 31 -0.97 -5.89 6.55
N TYR A 32 -0.69 -4.61 6.70
CA TYR A 32 0.00 -3.80 5.70
C TYR A 32 1.43 -3.51 6.14
N LEU A 33 2.39 -3.71 5.24
CA LEU A 33 3.81 -3.46 5.46
C LEU A 33 4.40 -2.65 4.30
N ASN A 34 5.35 -1.78 4.61
CA ASN A 34 6.16 -1.11 3.59
C ASN A 34 7.55 -1.74 3.56
N CYS A 35 7.86 -2.43 2.48
CA CYS A 35 9.11 -3.17 2.31
C CYS A 35 10.35 -2.27 2.13
N ARG A 36 10.19 -0.95 2.05
CA ARG A 36 11.32 -0.02 2.14
C ARG A 36 11.89 0.05 3.55
N HIS A 37 11.06 -0.18 4.55
CA HIS A 37 11.43 -0.12 5.98
C HIS A 37 11.56 -1.52 6.57
N ASP A 38 10.57 -2.39 6.31
CA ASP A 38 10.48 -3.72 6.90
C ASP A 38 11.01 -4.78 5.92
N ARG A 39 12.33 -5.04 5.95
CA ARG A 39 13.00 -5.94 5.01
C ARG A 39 13.41 -7.28 5.61
N THR A 40 13.37 -7.44 6.92
CA THR A 40 13.75 -8.67 7.61
C THR A 40 12.54 -9.45 8.11
N ALA A 41 12.66 -10.76 8.24
CA ALA A 41 11.57 -11.58 8.78
C ALA A 41 11.12 -11.11 10.16
N LEU A 42 12.06 -10.71 11.02
CA LEU A 42 11.75 -10.23 12.36
C LEU A 42 10.95 -8.93 12.33
N ALA A 43 11.34 -7.96 11.49
CA ALA A 43 10.62 -6.69 11.33
C ALA A 43 9.22 -6.92 10.75
N VAL A 44 9.12 -7.72 9.68
CA VAL A 44 7.85 -8.05 9.01
C VAL A 44 6.87 -8.72 9.98
N PHE A 45 7.28 -9.79 10.67
CA PHE A 45 6.39 -10.48 11.60
C PHE A 45 6.14 -9.66 12.88
N GLY A 46 7.08 -8.81 13.30
CA GLY A 46 6.88 -7.83 14.36
C GLY A 46 5.76 -6.84 14.01
N CYS A 47 5.83 -6.24 12.82
CA CYS A 47 4.80 -5.33 12.31
C CYS A 47 3.42 -6.01 12.13
N ILE A 48 3.40 -7.27 11.64
CA ILE A 48 2.16 -8.07 11.59
C ILE A 48 1.59 -8.25 13.00
N PHE A 49 2.43 -8.61 13.96
CA PHE A 49 2.02 -8.80 15.35
C PHE A 49 1.39 -7.52 15.93
N GLU A 50 2.04 -6.38 15.77
CA GLU A 50 1.54 -5.09 16.23
C GLU A 50 0.17 -4.74 15.63
N GLN A 51 -0.05 -5.02 14.35
CA GLN A 51 -1.34 -4.80 13.71
C GLN A 51 -2.43 -5.78 14.15
N VAL A 52 -2.06 -7.00 14.56
CA VAL A 52 -2.98 -8.03 15.06
C VAL A 52 -3.38 -7.79 16.52
N PHE A 53 -2.45 -7.29 17.33
CA PHE A 53 -2.62 -7.17 18.79
C PHE A 53 -2.75 -5.74 19.29
N GLY A 54 -2.31 -4.73 18.53
CA GLY A 54 -2.31 -3.33 18.93
C GLY A 54 -1.13 -2.93 19.81
N HIS A 55 -0.16 -3.82 20.04
CA HIS A 55 1.03 -3.55 20.84
C HIS A 55 2.24 -4.34 20.29
N ALA A 56 3.45 -3.92 20.64
CA ALA A 56 4.67 -4.60 20.24
C ALA A 56 4.75 -6.05 20.77
N PRO A 57 5.41 -6.96 20.04
CA PRO A 57 5.55 -8.34 20.47
C PRO A 57 6.35 -8.43 21.78
N PRO A 58 5.92 -9.27 22.75
CA PRO A 58 6.61 -9.45 24.04
C PRO A 58 7.93 -10.21 23.89
N SER A 59 8.12 -10.90 22.77
CA SER A 59 9.32 -11.68 22.43
C SER A 59 10.05 -11.09 21.24
N ARG A 60 11.38 -11.13 21.29
CA ARG A 60 12.25 -10.80 20.13
C ARG A 60 12.59 -12.01 19.28
N HIS A 61 12.07 -13.19 19.62
CA HIS A 61 12.30 -14.41 18.85
C HIS A 61 11.21 -14.59 17.80
N LEU A 62 11.61 -14.75 16.54
CA LEU A 62 10.70 -14.87 15.40
C LEU A 62 9.64 -15.97 15.59
N ASP A 63 10.03 -17.15 16.09
CA ASP A 63 9.09 -18.25 16.35
C ASP A 63 8.06 -17.91 17.45
N GLY A 64 8.45 -17.14 18.47
CA GLY A 64 7.53 -16.67 19.49
C GLY A 64 6.49 -15.71 18.93
N ILE A 65 6.93 -14.78 18.07
CA ILE A 65 6.05 -13.83 17.37
C ILE A 65 5.06 -14.58 16.47
N LYS A 66 5.55 -15.49 15.63
CA LYS A 66 4.71 -16.32 14.73
C LYS A 66 3.69 -17.15 15.51
N ARG A 67 4.12 -17.76 16.62
CA ARG A 67 3.22 -18.54 17.49
C ARG A 67 2.09 -17.67 18.05
N GLY A 68 2.40 -16.46 18.51
CA GLY A 68 1.39 -15.51 18.99
C GLY A 68 0.38 -15.14 17.90
N ILE A 69 0.85 -14.78 16.71
CA ILE A 69 0.01 -14.48 15.56
C ILE A 69 -0.90 -15.69 15.24
N ALA A 70 -0.31 -16.89 15.13
CA ALA A 70 -1.05 -18.10 14.79
C ALA A 70 -2.11 -18.46 15.85
N ALA A 71 -1.82 -18.30 17.14
CA ALA A 71 -2.79 -18.49 18.20
C ALA A 71 -4.00 -17.56 18.02
N ARG A 72 -3.77 -16.29 17.77
CA ARG A 72 -4.85 -15.30 17.53
C ARG A 72 -5.66 -15.61 16.30
N LEU A 73 -5.04 -16.08 15.21
CA LEU A 73 -5.74 -16.46 13.99
C LEU A 73 -6.65 -17.68 14.22
N ARG A 74 -6.16 -18.68 14.95
CA ARG A 74 -6.97 -19.86 15.32
C ARG A 74 -8.16 -19.52 16.22
N ASP A 75 -7.93 -18.72 17.26
CA ASP A 75 -8.98 -18.28 18.17
C ASP A 75 -10.14 -17.58 17.47
N ARG A 76 -9.85 -16.90 16.36
CA ARG A 76 -10.85 -16.18 15.55
C ARG A 76 -11.32 -16.95 14.33
N ASP A 77 -10.80 -18.14 14.09
CA ASP A 77 -10.98 -18.88 12.81
C ASP A 77 -10.73 -17.97 11.60
N ALA A 78 -9.64 -17.19 11.64
CA ALA A 78 -9.35 -16.14 10.68
C ALA A 78 -8.17 -16.48 9.77
N ALA A 79 -8.23 -15.94 8.53
CA ALA A 79 -7.13 -15.96 7.58
C ALA A 79 -6.32 -14.66 7.65
N LEU A 80 -4.99 -14.76 7.61
CA LEU A 80 -4.08 -13.61 7.49
C LEU A 80 -3.98 -13.18 6.03
N VAL A 81 -4.11 -11.89 5.75
CA VAL A 81 -3.81 -11.32 4.43
C VAL A 81 -2.75 -10.23 4.58
N VAL A 82 -1.57 -10.46 4.03
CA VAL A 82 -0.42 -9.57 4.14
C VAL A 82 -0.26 -8.76 2.87
N CYS A 83 -0.23 -7.44 2.97
CA CYS A 83 0.21 -6.56 1.89
C CYS A 83 1.69 -6.25 2.06
N LEU A 84 2.49 -6.62 1.05
CA LEU A 84 3.88 -6.23 0.89
C LEU A 84 3.93 -5.06 -0.11
N ASP A 85 3.89 -3.83 0.41
CA ASP A 85 3.99 -2.63 -0.43
C ASP A 85 5.46 -2.33 -0.76
N ASP A 86 5.73 -1.92 -1.99
CA ASP A 86 7.08 -1.85 -2.55
C ASP A 86 7.86 -3.17 -2.44
N ALA A 87 7.21 -4.30 -2.75
CA ALA A 87 7.77 -5.66 -2.64
C ALA A 87 9.05 -5.86 -3.46
N ASN A 88 9.26 -5.06 -4.52
CA ASN A 88 10.51 -5.02 -5.29
C ASN A 88 11.75 -4.72 -4.44
N GLU A 89 11.61 -4.01 -3.32
CA GLU A 89 12.71 -3.68 -2.40
C GLU A 89 13.25 -4.90 -1.63
N LEU A 90 12.50 -5.97 -1.58
CA LEU A 90 12.92 -7.22 -0.91
C LEU A 90 13.91 -8.04 -1.74
N ILE A 91 13.95 -7.82 -3.07
CA ILE A 91 14.81 -8.58 -3.99
C ILE A 91 16.27 -8.20 -3.79
N PRO A 92 16.69 -6.91 -3.91
CA PRO A 92 18.07 -6.53 -3.64
C PRO A 92 18.49 -6.77 -2.18
N ALA A 93 17.53 -6.81 -1.25
CA ALA A 93 17.78 -7.17 0.14
C ALA A 93 18.02 -8.69 0.35
N GLY A 94 17.79 -9.54 -0.66
CA GLY A 94 17.91 -10.98 -0.59
C GLY A 94 16.89 -11.68 0.33
N THR A 95 15.80 -10.98 0.70
CA THR A 95 14.83 -11.48 1.68
C THR A 95 13.49 -11.88 1.06
N TYR A 96 13.28 -11.59 -0.22
CA TYR A 96 12.01 -11.80 -0.93
C TYR A 96 11.49 -13.25 -0.80
N ASN A 97 12.28 -14.23 -1.22
CA ASN A 97 11.88 -15.62 -1.20
C ASN A 97 11.67 -16.13 0.23
N THR A 98 12.58 -15.80 1.14
CA THR A 98 12.47 -16.20 2.55
C THR A 98 11.19 -15.65 3.20
N LEU A 99 10.84 -14.40 2.94
CA LEU A 99 9.62 -13.79 3.50
C LEU A 99 8.34 -14.39 2.92
N LEU A 100 8.26 -14.52 1.60
CA LEU A 100 7.12 -15.17 0.96
C LEU A 100 6.92 -16.58 1.44
N TYR A 101 8.00 -17.38 1.48
CA TYR A 101 7.97 -18.74 2.00
C TYR A 101 7.41 -18.79 3.43
N GLN A 102 7.93 -17.94 4.31
CA GLN A 102 7.53 -17.94 5.72
C GLN A 102 6.09 -17.45 5.94
N ILE A 103 5.59 -16.53 5.13
CA ILE A 103 4.21 -16.05 5.21
C ILE A 103 3.27 -17.09 4.63
N LEU A 104 3.49 -17.52 3.38
CA LEU A 104 2.58 -18.39 2.65
C LEU A 104 2.48 -19.80 3.25
N ARG A 105 3.53 -20.29 3.92
CA ARG A 105 3.56 -21.60 4.59
C ARG A 105 3.38 -21.54 6.10
N LEU A 106 2.88 -20.43 6.63
CA LEU A 106 2.59 -20.30 8.06
C LEU A 106 1.63 -21.41 8.56
N TYR A 107 0.68 -21.80 7.72
CA TYR A 107 -0.30 -22.83 8.00
C TYR A 107 0.31 -24.23 8.20
N GLU A 108 1.45 -24.54 7.60
CA GLU A 108 2.08 -25.87 7.70
C GLU A 108 2.60 -26.15 9.12
N LYS A 109 3.10 -25.11 9.80
CA LYS A 109 3.66 -25.26 11.16
C LYS A 109 2.63 -24.99 12.26
N TRP A 110 1.65 -24.14 12.01
CA TRP A 110 0.83 -23.56 13.08
C TRP A 110 -0.67 -23.90 13.01
N ASP A 111 -1.10 -24.73 12.07
CA ASP A 111 -2.51 -25.11 11.86
C ASP A 111 -3.44 -23.89 11.87
N VAL A 112 -3.20 -22.97 10.94
CA VAL A 112 -4.04 -21.79 10.66
C VAL A 112 -4.57 -21.85 9.24
N ARG A 113 -5.56 -21.04 8.91
CA ARG A 113 -6.03 -20.90 7.52
C ARG A 113 -4.89 -20.40 6.64
N LYS A 114 -4.86 -20.84 5.37
CA LYS A 114 -3.84 -20.43 4.40
C LYS A 114 -3.79 -18.91 4.28
N PRO A 115 -2.63 -18.28 4.52
CA PRO A 115 -2.47 -16.85 4.36
C PRO A 115 -2.54 -16.41 2.90
N GLY A 116 -3.02 -15.19 2.68
CA GLY A 116 -2.96 -14.52 1.38
C GLY A 116 -1.86 -13.44 1.36
N VAL A 117 -1.29 -13.19 0.17
CA VAL A 117 -0.33 -12.11 -0.04
C VAL A 117 -0.78 -11.20 -1.16
N VAL A 118 -0.79 -9.89 -0.89
CA VAL A 118 -0.93 -8.83 -1.87
C VAL A 118 0.43 -8.16 -2.02
N ALA A 119 1.14 -8.42 -3.12
CA ALA A 119 2.40 -7.75 -3.41
C ALA A 119 2.14 -6.53 -4.30
N VAL A 120 2.70 -5.38 -3.94
CA VAL A 120 2.64 -4.14 -4.73
C VAL A 120 4.03 -3.84 -5.27
N ALA A 121 4.12 -3.64 -6.59
CA ALA A 121 5.36 -3.28 -7.27
C ALA A 121 5.18 -2.01 -8.10
N SER A 122 6.13 -1.11 -8.00
CA SER A 122 6.20 0.11 -8.81
C SER A 122 7.18 0.00 -9.97
N ASP A 123 8.04 -1.00 -9.94
CA ASP A 123 8.95 -1.34 -11.03
C ASP A 123 8.24 -2.26 -12.04
N LEU A 124 8.01 -1.74 -13.24
CA LEU A 124 7.34 -2.48 -14.32
C LEU A 124 8.27 -3.46 -15.04
N SER A 125 9.59 -3.28 -14.94
CA SER A 125 10.58 -4.20 -15.54
C SER A 125 10.69 -5.51 -14.75
N LEU A 126 10.31 -5.50 -13.47
CA LEU A 126 10.48 -6.61 -12.56
C LEU A 126 9.27 -7.54 -12.57
N ASN A 127 9.51 -8.84 -12.76
CA ASN A 127 8.48 -9.88 -12.64
C ASN A 127 8.63 -10.60 -11.29
N LEU A 128 7.80 -10.25 -10.31
CA LEU A 128 7.85 -10.82 -8.96
C LEU A 128 7.65 -12.35 -8.93
N TYR A 129 6.95 -12.92 -9.90
CA TYR A 129 6.81 -14.39 -9.99
C TYR A 129 8.09 -15.03 -10.54
N ALA A 130 8.77 -14.39 -11.47
CA ALA A 130 10.03 -14.88 -12.00
C ALA A 130 11.16 -14.84 -10.95
N GLU A 131 11.13 -13.87 -10.03
CA GLU A 131 12.06 -13.74 -8.92
C GLU A 131 11.82 -14.76 -7.79
N ALA A 132 10.66 -15.41 -7.78
CA ALA A 132 10.34 -16.44 -6.81
C ALA A 132 11.13 -17.72 -7.10
N ASP A 133 11.73 -18.34 -6.09
CA ASP A 133 12.35 -19.65 -6.19
C ASP A 133 11.31 -20.78 -6.28
N GLU A 134 11.75 -22.00 -6.55
CA GLU A 134 10.86 -23.15 -6.74
C GLU A 134 9.98 -23.42 -5.50
N SER A 135 10.55 -23.25 -4.30
CA SER A 135 9.84 -23.47 -3.05
C SER A 135 8.70 -22.49 -2.84
N VAL A 136 8.87 -21.25 -3.25
CA VAL A 136 7.85 -20.19 -3.23
C VAL A 136 6.86 -20.37 -4.38
N ARG A 137 7.32 -20.64 -5.61
CA ARG A 137 6.44 -20.85 -6.78
C ARG A 137 5.42 -21.95 -6.57
N SER A 138 5.73 -22.97 -5.79
CA SER A 138 4.81 -24.07 -5.50
C SER A 138 3.53 -23.64 -4.74
N VAL A 139 3.54 -22.47 -4.10
CA VAL A 139 2.43 -21.91 -3.30
C VAL A 139 2.04 -20.49 -3.70
N PHE A 140 2.87 -19.82 -4.49
CA PHE A 140 2.67 -18.45 -4.93
C PHE A 140 2.19 -18.42 -6.39
N HIS A 141 0.88 -18.37 -6.59
CA HIS A 141 0.24 -18.27 -7.90
C HIS A 141 -0.50 -16.93 -8.02
N PRO A 142 0.22 -15.82 -8.26
CA PRO A 142 -0.37 -14.50 -8.21
C PRO A 142 -1.20 -14.19 -9.45
N THR A 143 -2.38 -13.62 -9.24
CA THR A 143 -3.07 -12.85 -10.28
C THR A 143 -2.47 -11.46 -10.35
N GLU A 144 -2.13 -10.99 -11.55
CA GLU A 144 -1.63 -9.63 -11.75
C GLU A 144 -2.77 -8.67 -12.08
N ILE A 145 -2.78 -7.52 -11.41
CA ILE A 145 -3.69 -6.41 -11.67
C ILE A 145 -2.84 -5.20 -12.02
N ASN A 146 -3.04 -4.68 -13.22
CA ASN A 146 -2.31 -3.53 -13.71
C ASN A 146 -3.03 -2.23 -13.35
N PHE A 147 -2.25 -1.26 -12.84
CA PHE A 147 -2.67 0.11 -12.53
C PHE A 147 -2.04 1.06 -13.55
N PRO A 148 -2.72 1.38 -14.65
CA PRO A 148 -2.20 2.33 -15.62
C PRO A 148 -2.10 3.74 -15.02
N PRO A 149 -1.29 4.62 -15.62
CA PRO A 149 -1.32 6.04 -15.28
C PRO A 149 -2.71 6.62 -15.45
N TYR A 150 -3.08 7.54 -14.55
CA TYR A 150 -4.34 8.26 -14.66
C TYR A 150 -4.38 9.15 -15.91
N THR A 151 -5.51 9.21 -16.57
CA THR A 151 -5.80 10.20 -17.60
C THR A 151 -5.91 11.60 -16.99
N LYS A 152 -5.73 12.64 -17.81
CA LYS A 152 -5.93 14.04 -17.37
C LYS A 152 -7.29 14.25 -16.73
N ALA A 153 -8.35 13.63 -17.26
CA ALA A 153 -9.72 13.76 -16.75
C ALA A 153 -9.86 13.13 -15.35
N GLU A 154 -9.27 11.95 -15.14
CA GLU A 154 -9.26 11.28 -13.82
C GLU A 154 -8.44 12.07 -12.80
N ILE A 155 -7.25 12.57 -13.17
CA ILE A 155 -6.45 13.45 -12.32
C ILE A 155 -7.26 14.68 -11.90
N ARG A 156 -7.93 15.34 -12.86
CA ARG A 156 -8.78 16.48 -12.59
C ARG A 156 -9.90 16.16 -11.60
N GLY A 157 -10.56 15.02 -11.77
CA GLY A 157 -11.60 14.56 -10.85
C GLY A 157 -11.05 14.35 -9.43
N ILE A 158 -9.92 13.65 -9.32
CA ILE A 158 -9.27 13.39 -8.03
C ILE A 158 -8.84 14.71 -7.34
N LEU A 159 -8.24 15.64 -8.08
CA LEU A 159 -7.83 16.94 -7.53
C LEU A 159 -9.03 17.78 -7.11
N ALA A 160 -10.10 17.79 -7.89
CA ALA A 160 -11.34 18.49 -7.55
C ALA A 160 -11.96 17.94 -6.25
N ASP A 161 -11.98 16.62 -6.09
CA ASP A 161 -12.45 15.98 -4.85
C ASP A 161 -11.58 16.34 -3.64
N ARG A 162 -10.26 16.37 -3.79
CA ARG A 162 -9.33 16.79 -2.72
C ARG A 162 -9.53 18.25 -2.34
N VAL A 163 -9.68 19.14 -3.33
CA VAL A 163 -9.98 20.56 -3.11
C VAL A 163 -11.30 20.73 -2.36
N ARG A 164 -12.36 20.01 -2.77
CA ARG A 164 -13.67 20.04 -2.11
C ARG A 164 -13.63 19.57 -0.65
N GLN A 165 -12.81 18.55 -0.35
CA GLN A 165 -12.68 17.99 0.99
C GLN A 165 -11.81 18.82 1.92
N GLY A 166 -10.80 19.50 1.40
CA GLY A 166 -9.76 20.16 2.21
C GLY A 166 -9.79 21.69 2.19
N LEU A 167 -10.54 22.32 1.29
CA LEU A 167 -10.51 23.79 1.10
C LEU A 167 -11.93 24.38 1.06
N TYR A 168 -12.02 25.67 1.38
CA TYR A 168 -13.28 26.42 1.22
C TYR A 168 -13.63 26.57 -0.28
N PRO A 169 -14.93 26.63 -0.61
CA PRO A 169 -15.39 26.82 -1.98
C PRO A 169 -14.77 28.06 -2.63
N GLY A 170 -14.29 27.91 -3.87
CA GLY A 170 -13.75 29.03 -4.66
C GLY A 170 -12.31 29.43 -4.34
N VAL A 171 -11.63 28.74 -3.43
CA VAL A 171 -10.18 28.97 -3.14
C VAL A 171 -9.31 28.64 -4.36
N VAL A 172 -9.61 27.54 -5.04
CA VAL A 172 -8.92 27.10 -6.26
C VAL A 172 -9.91 27.16 -7.43
N SER A 173 -9.53 27.86 -8.50
CA SER A 173 -10.36 27.97 -9.69
C SER A 173 -10.34 26.70 -10.55
N THR A 174 -11.39 26.48 -11.33
CA THR A 174 -11.47 25.35 -12.28
C THR A 174 -10.36 25.42 -13.33
N SER A 175 -10.03 26.61 -13.82
CA SER A 175 -8.96 26.83 -14.80
C SER A 175 -7.58 26.45 -14.23
N LEU A 176 -7.32 26.76 -12.96
CA LEU A 176 -6.08 26.35 -12.30
C LEU A 176 -6.01 24.83 -12.12
N LEU A 177 -7.13 24.18 -11.73
CA LEU A 177 -7.20 22.73 -11.66
C LEU A 177 -6.94 22.07 -13.01
N ASP A 178 -7.47 22.62 -14.11
CA ASP A 178 -7.23 22.10 -15.45
C ASP A 178 -5.75 22.18 -15.86
N ARG A 179 -5.06 23.27 -15.51
CA ARG A 179 -3.63 23.45 -15.77
C ARG A 179 -2.80 22.46 -14.94
N ILE A 180 -3.06 22.37 -13.64
CA ILE A 180 -2.36 21.45 -12.73
C ILE A 180 -2.57 20.00 -13.19
N SER A 181 -3.79 19.64 -13.60
CA SER A 181 -4.11 18.30 -14.11
C SER A 181 -3.34 17.99 -15.38
N GLY A 182 -3.11 18.98 -16.26
CA GLY A 182 -2.29 18.82 -17.46
C GLY A 182 -0.83 18.53 -17.12
N ILE A 183 -0.25 19.24 -16.13
CA ILE A 183 1.12 19.02 -15.68
C ILE A 183 1.25 17.63 -15.05
N ALA A 184 0.38 17.28 -14.12
CA ALA A 184 0.40 15.97 -13.45
C ALA A 184 0.19 14.79 -14.41
N ALA A 185 -0.60 14.98 -15.47
CA ALA A 185 -0.77 13.98 -16.52
C ALA A 185 0.50 13.81 -17.36
N GLY A 186 1.22 14.88 -17.65
CA GLY A 186 2.53 14.82 -18.31
C GLY A 186 3.57 14.07 -17.51
N GLU A 187 3.57 14.24 -16.20
CA GLU A 187 4.46 13.54 -15.26
C GLU A 187 3.98 12.11 -14.92
N GLN A 188 2.78 11.73 -15.34
CA GLN A 188 2.14 10.45 -15.03
C GLN A 188 2.03 10.13 -13.52
N ASP A 189 2.07 11.15 -12.66
CA ASP A 189 2.03 11.02 -11.20
C ASP A 189 1.04 12.03 -10.58
N ILE A 190 -0.05 11.52 -9.99
CA ILE A 190 -1.06 12.35 -9.31
C ILE A 190 -0.49 13.14 -8.13
N ARG A 191 0.60 12.66 -7.50
CA ARG A 191 1.23 13.33 -6.36
C ARG A 191 1.77 14.71 -6.75
N VAL A 192 2.29 14.85 -7.97
CA VAL A 192 2.71 16.15 -8.51
C VAL A 192 1.52 17.14 -8.52
N GLY A 193 0.35 16.68 -8.95
CA GLY A 193 -0.86 17.52 -8.94
C GLY A 193 -1.30 17.92 -7.53
N ILE A 194 -1.28 16.98 -6.58
CA ILE A 194 -1.62 17.25 -5.18
C ILE A 194 -0.64 18.25 -4.55
N ASP A 195 0.66 18.10 -4.79
CA ASP A 195 1.69 18.99 -4.28
C ASP A 195 1.58 20.38 -4.90
N LEU A 196 1.30 20.50 -6.19
CA LEU A 196 1.08 21.78 -6.84
C LEU A 196 -0.13 22.53 -6.26
N VAL A 197 -1.25 21.83 -6.01
CA VAL A 197 -2.41 22.43 -5.34
C VAL A 197 -2.02 22.92 -3.95
N ARG A 198 -1.35 22.09 -3.16
CA ARG A 198 -0.91 22.41 -1.82
C ARG A 198 0.00 23.65 -1.80
N LEU A 199 1.02 23.67 -2.65
CA LEU A 199 1.95 24.79 -2.75
C LEU A 199 1.26 26.09 -3.19
N ALA A 200 0.33 26.01 -4.14
CA ALA A 200 -0.44 27.16 -4.61
C ALA A 200 -1.29 27.78 -3.48
N VAL A 201 -1.93 26.94 -2.67
CA VAL A 201 -2.71 27.37 -1.50
C VAL A 201 -1.82 28.00 -0.45
N LEU A 202 -0.73 27.35 -0.05
CA LEU A 202 0.22 27.87 0.95
C LEU A 202 0.81 29.22 0.52
N ARG A 203 1.11 29.39 -0.77
CA ARG A 203 1.60 30.67 -1.31
C ARG A 203 0.54 31.78 -1.26
N ALA A 204 -0.72 31.45 -1.50
CA ALA A 204 -1.82 32.42 -1.38
C ALA A 204 -2.04 32.83 0.07
N GLU A 205 -2.05 31.90 1.00
CA GLU A 205 -2.17 32.15 2.44
C GLU A 205 -1.04 32.99 2.98
N GLY A 206 0.23 32.65 2.64
CA GLY A 206 1.40 33.45 3.01
C GLY A 206 1.38 34.89 2.46
N GLY A 207 0.67 35.12 1.34
CA GLY A 207 0.42 36.45 0.77
C GLY A 207 -0.85 37.14 1.27
N GLY A 208 -1.54 36.59 2.29
CA GLY A 208 -2.80 37.13 2.83
C GLY A 208 -4.00 37.05 1.89
N ARG A 209 -3.93 36.20 0.87
CA ARG A 209 -4.98 36.07 -0.15
C ARG A 209 -5.94 34.93 0.21
N ARG A 210 -7.24 35.18 0.05
CA ARG A 210 -8.30 34.20 0.25
C ARG A 210 -8.50 33.25 -0.92
N ARG A 211 -7.87 33.51 -2.07
CA ARG A 211 -7.98 32.71 -3.30
C ARG A 211 -6.62 32.58 -3.94
N VAL A 212 -6.37 31.44 -4.58
CA VAL A 212 -5.19 31.23 -5.41
C VAL A 212 -5.35 32.08 -6.67
N ALA A 213 -4.42 32.99 -6.92
CA ALA A 213 -4.43 33.78 -8.16
C ALA A 213 -4.14 32.84 -9.35
N PRO A 214 -4.82 33.01 -10.49
CA PRO A 214 -4.36 32.40 -11.73
C PRO A 214 -2.97 32.95 -12.05
N ALA A 215 -2.04 32.04 -12.30
CA ALA A 215 -0.69 32.41 -12.77
C ALA A 215 -0.72 32.71 -14.26
#